data_09722bbfbb7237478781da04c89f5f5f
#
_entry.id   09722bbfbb7237478781da04c89f5f5f
#
_cell.length_a   1.000
_cell.length_b   1.000
_cell.length_c   1.000
_cell.angle_alpha   90.00
_cell.angle_beta   90.00
_cell.angle_gamma   90.00
#
_symmetry.space_group_name_H-M   'P 1'
#
loop_
_entity.id
_entity.type
_entity.pdbx_description
1 polymer ?
#
loop_
_entity_poly.entity_id
_entity_poly.type
_entity_poly.pdbx_seq_one_letter_code
_entity_poly.pdbx_strand_id
1 'polypeptide(L)'
;MDGNGRWAGKRALKRFLGHQQGAESVQFVVETASRISLPFITLYAFSLENNLRRPKSEVNFLMKLLRSYLVGNVKRMNDNNVRMEYIGRICELPSEVQDTMQWASEATARNTGTTLTLALNYGSRSEIVDAARSILTELIAEAHQRGCSLEDLIQVDGLEARLDEHHVSDHLYTAHMPDPDLVIRTSGEQRISNFLLWQIAYSEIFITDRLWPDFRGIHLLEAIQNYQKRERRFGGLGETFTDEDLDTLEPAAEVAEEIVTELSPKQLAPR
;
A
#
# COMPACT_ATOMS: atom_id res chain seq x y z
N MET A 1 -3.52 -6.84 -3.66
CA MET A 1 -3.76 -8.27 -4.02
C MET A 1 -5.26 -8.57 -4.03
N ASP A 2 -5.99 -8.12 -5.04
CA ASP A 2 -7.46 -8.24 -5.10
C ASP A 2 -7.89 -9.29 -6.14
N GLY A 3 -9.13 -9.82 -5.99
CA GLY A 3 -9.72 -10.78 -6.94
C GLY A 3 -9.73 -12.25 -6.51
N ASN A 4 -9.17 -12.62 -5.36
CA ASN A 4 -9.12 -14.03 -4.90
C ASN A 4 -10.50 -14.70 -4.88
N GLY A 5 -11.51 -14.03 -4.32
CA GLY A 5 -12.88 -14.55 -4.27
C GLY A 5 -13.54 -14.64 -5.66
N ARG A 6 -13.33 -13.63 -6.52
CA ARG A 6 -13.83 -13.62 -7.90
C ARG A 6 -13.19 -14.72 -8.75
N TRP A 7 -11.91 -14.96 -8.55
CA TRP A 7 -11.17 -16.03 -9.22
C TRP A 7 -11.77 -17.41 -8.91
N ALA A 8 -12.02 -17.68 -7.62
CA ALA A 8 -12.66 -18.93 -7.18
C ALA A 8 -14.09 -19.03 -7.72
N GLY A 9 -14.90 -17.97 -7.65
CA GLY A 9 -16.28 -17.96 -8.15
C GLY A 9 -16.39 -18.24 -9.65
N LYS A 10 -15.50 -17.66 -10.48
CA LYS A 10 -15.44 -17.93 -11.93
C LYS A 10 -15.14 -19.39 -12.27
N ARG A 11 -14.59 -20.18 -11.33
CA ARG A 11 -14.22 -21.59 -11.47
C ARG A 11 -15.13 -22.55 -10.68
N ALA A 12 -16.23 -22.05 -10.13
CA ALA A 12 -17.12 -22.79 -9.23
C ALA A 12 -16.38 -23.41 -8.02
N LEU A 13 -15.30 -22.75 -7.55
CA LEU A 13 -14.49 -23.20 -6.44
C LEU A 13 -14.88 -22.46 -5.16
N LYS A 14 -14.59 -23.08 -4.01
CA LYS A 14 -14.74 -22.43 -2.71
C LYS A 14 -13.75 -21.24 -2.60
N ARG A 15 -14.18 -20.16 -1.97
CA ARG A 15 -13.43 -18.89 -1.84
C ARG A 15 -12.02 -19.07 -1.28
N PHE A 16 -11.83 -19.99 -0.34
CA PHE A 16 -10.53 -20.22 0.28
C PHE A 16 -9.48 -20.76 -0.71
N LEU A 17 -9.87 -21.48 -1.77
CA LEU A 17 -8.94 -21.93 -2.82
C LEU A 17 -8.38 -20.76 -3.62
N GLY A 18 -9.16 -19.68 -3.79
CA GLY A 18 -8.65 -18.45 -4.38
C GLY A 18 -7.56 -17.80 -3.52
N HIS A 19 -7.68 -17.84 -2.20
CA HIS A 19 -6.64 -17.34 -1.29
C HIS A 19 -5.38 -18.21 -1.31
N GLN A 20 -5.52 -19.54 -1.38
CA GLN A 20 -4.38 -20.43 -1.54
C GLN A 20 -3.62 -20.16 -2.85
N GLN A 21 -4.35 -20.05 -3.96
CA GLN A 21 -3.76 -19.73 -5.24
C GLN A 21 -3.11 -18.33 -5.26
N GLY A 22 -3.73 -17.37 -4.53
CA GLY A 22 -3.15 -16.04 -4.33
C GLY A 22 -1.84 -16.06 -3.55
N ALA A 23 -1.66 -16.99 -2.60
CA ALA A 23 -0.39 -17.16 -1.90
C ALA A 23 0.73 -17.69 -2.83
N GLU A 24 0.40 -18.54 -3.81
CA GLU A 24 1.37 -18.94 -4.85
C GLU A 24 1.79 -17.75 -5.72
N SER A 25 0.85 -16.83 -6.05
CA SER A 25 1.17 -15.63 -6.81
C SER A 25 2.19 -14.75 -6.10
N VAL A 26 2.17 -14.69 -4.76
CA VAL A 26 3.18 -13.97 -3.96
C VAL A 26 4.58 -14.51 -4.29
N GLN A 27 4.76 -15.84 -4.34
CA GLN A 27 6.07 -16.44 -4.63
C GLN A 27 6.62 -15.99 -5.97
N PHE A 28 5.82 -16.11 -7.05
CA PHE A 28 6.24 -15.73 -8.40
C PHE A 28 6.60 -14.26 -8.51
N VAL A 29 5.82 -13.40 -7.85
CA VAL A 29 6.06 -11.95 -7.86
C VAL A 29 7.34 -11.60 -7.10
N VAL A 30 7.54 -12.17 -5.91
CA VAL A 30 8.72 -11.92 -5.08
C VAL A 30 9.99 -12.48 -5.72
N GLU A 31 9.96 -13.69 -6.31
CA GLU A 31 11.09 -14.24 -7.05
C GLU A 31 11.47 -13.35 -8.24
N THR A 32 10.48 -12.81 -8.96
CA THR A 32 10.74 -11.89 -10.06
C THR A 32 11.33 -10.59 -9.56
N ALA A 33 10.77 -10.01 -8.48
CA ALA A 33 11.30 -8.81 -7.86
C ALA A 33 12.78 -8.98 -7.45
N SER A 34 13.11 -10.10 -6.80
CA SER A 34 14.49 -10.42 -6.41
C SER A 34 15.41 -10.55 -7.62
N ARG A 35 14.99 -11.25 -8.69
CA ARG A 35 15.80 -11.43 -9.92
C ARG A 35 16.11 -10.13 -10.63
N ILE A 36 15.24 -9.15 -10.58
CA ILE A 36 15.48 -7.81 -11.17
C ILE A 36 16.09 -6.83 -10.17
N SER A 37 16.46 -7.30 -8.99
CA SER A 37 17.02 -6.49 -7.91
C SER A 37 16.11 -5.30 -7.48
N LEU A 38 14.79 -5.51 -7.49
CA LEU A 38 13.83 -4.52 -6.98
C LEU A 38 14.03 -4.37 -5.47
N PRO A 39 14.39 -3.19 -4.95
CA PRO A 39 14.80 -3.06 -3.55
C PRO A 39 13.64 -3.28 -2.57
N PHE A 40 12.44 -2.79 -2.88
CA PHE A 40 11.28 -2.87 -2.00
C PHE A 40 10.04 -3.34 -2.74
N ILE A 41 9.26 -4.21 -2.11
CA ILE A 41 7.93 -4.61 -2.57
C ILE A 41 6.99 -4.76 -1.37
N THR A 42 5.90 -4.00 -1.36
CA THR A 42 4.88 -4.08 -0.31
C THR A 42 3.61 -4.73 -0.84
N LEU A 43 3.14 -5.75 -0.17
CA LEU A 43 1.94 -6.51 -0.54
C LEU A 43 0.81 -6.30 0.47
N TYR A 44 -0.35 -5.80 0.01
CA TYR A 44 -1.54 -5.65 0.84
C TYR A 44 -2.23 -7.00 1.04
N ALA A 45 -1.80 -7.72 2.07
CA ALA A 45 -2.24 -9.10 2.29
C ALA A 45 -3.55 -9.19 3.09
N PHE A 46 -3.73 -8.33 4.10
CA PHE A 46 -4.93 -8.37 4.95
C PHE A 46 -5.25 -6.99 5.51
N SER A 47 -6.39 -6.40 5.09
CA SER A 47 -6.80 -5.09 5.58
C SER A 47 -7.49 -5.15 6.94
N LEU A 48 -7.43 -4.05 7.69
CA LEU A 48 -8.14 -3.88 8.96
C LEU A 48 -9.65 -4.06 8.78
N GLU A 49 -10.23 -3.50 7.70
CA GLU A 49 -11.65 -3.62 7.39
C GLU A 49 -12.06 -5.08 7.12
N ASN A 50 -11.16 -5.87 6.54
CA ASN A 50 -11.39 -7.31 6.35
C ASN A 50 -11.42 -8.05 7.69
N ASN A 51 -10.56 -7.68 8.63
CA ASN A 51 -10.57 -8.26 9.98
C ASN A 51 -11.89 -7.98 10.70
N LEU A 52 -12.43 -6.77 10.55
CA LEU A 52 -13.65 -6.35 11.22
C LEU A 52 -14.93 -6.90 10.56
N ARG A 53 -14.94 -7.09 9.24
CA ARG A 53 -16.17 -7.38 8.47
C ARG A 53 -16.31 -8.83 8.03
N ARG A 54 -15.22 -9.60 7.97
CA ARG A 54 -15.27 -10.99 7.52
C ARG A 54 -15.73 -11.93 8.63
N PRO A 55 -16.39 -13.06 8.29
CA PRO A 55 -16.66 -14.10 9.27
C PRO A 55 -15.39 -14.58 9.94
N LYS A 56 -15.43 -14.82 11.25
CA LYS A 56 -14.28 -15.30 12.04
C LYS A 56 -13.65 -16.57 11.46
N SER A 57 -14.45 -17.46 10.88
CA SER A 57 -13.95 -18.67 10.22
C SER A 57 -13.04 -18.37 9.01
N GLU A 58 -13.39 -17.35 8.21
CA GLU A 58 -12.55 -16.92 7.09
C GLU A 58 -11.26 -16.26 7.59
N VAL A 59 -11.36 -15.40 8.61
CA VAL A 59 -10.18 -14.77 9.23
C VAL A 59 -9.23 -15.82 9.79
N ASN A 60 -9.75 -16.79 10.56
CA ASN A 60 -8.94 -17.88 11.11
C ASN A 60 -8.27 -18.72 10.02
N PHE A 61 -8.96 -18.97 8.92
CA PHE A 61 -8.36 -19.65 7.76
C PHE A 61 -7.20 -18.83 7.16
N LEU A 62 -7.38 -17.51 6.98
CA LEU A 62 -6.34 -16.64 6.44
C LEU A 62 -5.12 -16.56 7.36
N MET A 63 -5.32 -16.54 8.67
CA MET A 63 -4.21 -16.58 9.64
C MET A 63 -3.43 -17.90 9.58
N LYS A 64 -4.12 -19.04 9.46
CA LYS A 64 -3.48 -20.34 9.24
C LYS A 64 -2.73 -20.39 7.91
N LEU A 65 -3.31 -19.85 6.83
CA LEU A 65 -2.67 -19.78 5.52
C LEU A 65 -1.39 -18.92 5.58
N LEU A 66 -1.45 -17.77 6.24
CA LEU A 66 -0.30 -16.90 6.45
C LEU A 66 0.84 -17.64 7.17
N ARG A 67 0.54 -18.30 8.29
CA ARG A 67 1.54 -19.09 9.05
C ARG A 67 2.17 -20.17 8.18
N SER A 68 1.33 -20.94 7.46
CA SER A 68 1.83 -21.99 6.57
C SER A 68 2.71 -21.41 5.45
N TYR A 69 2.33 -20.25 4.90
CA TYR A 69 3.12 -19.56 3.89
C TYR A 69 4.49 -19.14 4.44
N LEU A 70 4.53 -18.50 5.62
CA LEU A 70 5.76 -18.05 6.24
C LEU A 70 6.71 -19.24 6.51
N VAL A 71 6.22 -20.27 7.21
CA VAL A 71 7.03 -21.45 7.53
C VAL A 71 7.56 -22.14 6.26
N GLY A 72 6.71 -22.27 5.25
CA GLY A 72 7.08 -22.96 4.00
C GLY A 72 8.02 -22.18 3.10
N ASN A 73 8.17 -20.87 3.28
CA ASN A 73 8.90 -20.02 2.32
C ASN A 73 10.15 -19.33 2.88
N VAL A 74 10.44 -19.36 4.20
CA VAL A 74 11.64 -18.73 4.77
C VAL A 74 12.92 -19.22 4.11
N LYS A 75 13.05 -20.54 3.85
CA LYS A 75 14.20 -21.07 3.14
C LYS A 75 14.36 -20.42 1.75
N ARG A 76 13.27 -20.36 0.99
CA ARG A 76 13.26 -19.74 -0.36
C ARG A 76 13.57 -18.25 -0.30
N MET A 77 13.08 -17.53 0.71
CA MET A 77 13.42 -16.13 0.92
C MET A 77 14.93 -15.96 1.14
N ASN A 78 15.55 -16.81 1.97
CA ASN A 78 17.00 -16.79 2.15
C ASN A 78 17.76 -17.15 0.88
N ASP A 79 17.33 -18.19 0.16
CA ASP A 79 17.94 -18.61 -1.11
C ASP A 79 17.91 -17.49 -2.18
N ASN A 80 16.89 -16.60 -2.13
CA ASN A 80 16.73 -15.45 -3.02
C ASN A 80 17.19 -14.12 -2.41
N ASN A 81 17.85 -14.13 -1.26
CA ASN A 81 18.29 -12.92 -0.54
C ASN A 81 17.15 -11.92 -0.28
N VAL A 82 15.96 -12.40 0.08
CA VAL A 82 14.78 -11.58 0.39
C VAL A 82 14.62 -11.40 1.89
N ARG A 83 14.55 -10.16 2.38
CA ARG A 83 14.22 -9.80 3.76
C ARG A 83 12.71 -9.70 3.93
N MET A 84 12.16 -10.22 5.02
CA MET A 84 10.73 -10.14 5.32
C MET A 84 10.46 -9.12 6.43
N GLU A 85 9.50 -8.24 6.16
CA GLU A 85 9.04 -7.22 7.09
C GLU A 85 7.51 -7.14 7.10
N TYR A 86 6.96 -6.48 8.12
CA TYR A 86 5.52 -6.41 8.34
C TYR A 86 5.11 -5.01 8.77
N ILE A 87 3.98 -4.51 8.24
CA ILE A 87 3.36 -3.26 8.66
C ILE A 87 1.89 -3.47 9.01
N GLY A 88 1.37 -2.64 9.90
CA GLY A 88 0.00 -2.67 10.40
C GLY A 88 -0.08 -2.94 11.89
N ARG A 89 -1.29 -3.12 12.41
CA ARG A 89 -1.53 -3.40 13.81
C ARG A 89 -1.28 -4.87 14.14
N ILE A 90 -0.01 -5.28 14.07
CA ILE A 90 0.44 -6.66 14.24
C ILE A 90 0.11 -7.17 15.64
N CYS A 91 0.21 -6.31 16.66
CA CYS A 91 -0.09 -6.65 18.06
C CYS A 91 -1.55 -7.10 18.31
N GLU A 92 -2.47 -6.78 17.40
CA GLU A 92 -3.87 -7.22 17.46
C GLU A 92 -4.12 -8.59 16.81
N LEU A 93 -3.11 -9.17 16.13
CA LEU A 93 -3.20 -10.52 15.56
C LEU A 93 -3.04 -11.59 16.64
N PRO A 94 -3.50 -12.85 16.39
CA PRO A 94 -3.28 -13.94 17.32
C PRO A 94 -1.77 -14.15 17.64
N SER A 95 -1.43 -14.42 18.90
CA SER A 95 -0.03 -14.55 19.34
C SER A 95 0.78 -15.54 18.50
N GLU A 96 0.21 -16.71 18.18
CA GLU A 96 0.86 -17.70 17.34
C GLU A 96 1.21 -17.17 15.92
N VAL A 97 0.46 -16.20 15.40
CA VAL A 97 0.77 -15.53 14.13
C VAL A 97 1.91 -14.56 14.32
N GLN A 98 1.86 -13.76 15.42
CA GLN A 98 2.92 -12.82 15.78
C GLN A 98 4.26 -13.56 15.96
N ASP A 99 4.28 -14.67 16.71
CA ASP A 99 5.49 -15.48 16.93
C ASP A 99 6.08 -16.01 15.61
N THR A 100 5.19 -16.48 14.70
CA THR A 100 5.63 -16.97 13.38
C THR A 100 6.19 -15.84 12.51
N MET A 101 5.60 -14.66 12.56
CA MET A 101 6.06 -13.47 11.84
C MET A 101 7.41 -12.99 12.36
N GLN A 102 7.55 -12.90 13.67
CA GLN A 102 8.82 -12.53 14.31
C GLN A 102 9.93 -13.51 13.90
N TRP A 103 9.68 -14.81 14.05
CA TRP A 103 10.62 -15.84 13.62
C TRP A 103 11.03 -15.70 12.15
N ALA A 104 10.08 -15.45 11.24
CA ALA A 104 10.37 -15.32 9.82
C ALA A 104 11.18 -14.04 9.51
N SER A 105 10.88 -12.93 10.19
CA SER A 105 11.65 -11.69 10.10
C SER A 105 13.10 -11.90 10.57
N GLU A 106 13.29 -12.50 11.76
CA GLU A 106 14.61 -12.78 12.32
C GLU A 106 15.43 -13.74 11.42
N ALA A 107 14.78 -14.78 10.90
CA ALA A 107 15.42 -15.76 10.02
C ALA A 107 15.88 -15.17 8.68
N THR A 108 15.30 -14.05 8.25
CA THR A 108 15.63 -13.35 6.99
C THR A 108 16.34 -12.01 7.21
N ALA A 109 16.62 -11.61 8.45
CA ALA A 109 17.15 -10.29 8.80
C ALA A 109 18.53 -9.99 8.19
N ARG A 110 19.32 -11.02 7.87
CA ARG A 110 20.64 -10.86 7.25
C ARG A 110 20.60 -10.68 5.75
N ASN A 111 19.45 -10.87 5.13
CA ASN A 111 19.29 -10.69 3.69
C ASN A 111 19.37 -9.19 3.34
N THR A 112 20.05 -8.89 2.26
CA THR A 112 20.39 -7.52 1.80
C THR A 112 19.81 -7.18 0.43
N GLY A 113 19.07 -8.12 -0.16
CA GLY A 113 18.42 -7.92 -1.46
C GLY A 113 17.05 -7.26 -1.33
N THR A 114 16.04 -7.83 -1.99
CA THR A 114 14.67 -7.30 -1.94
C THR A 114 14.09 -7.36 -0.52
N THR A 115 13.54 -6.26 -0.05
CA THR A 115 12.70 -6.25 1.16
C THR A 115 11.23 -6.49 0.76
N LEU A 116 10.67 -7.61 1.22
CA LEU A 116 9.25 -7.93 1.10
C LEU A 116 8.51 -7.47 2.35
N THR A 117 7.67 -6.48 2.22
CA THR A 117 6.79 -6.01 3.31
C THR A 117 5.37 -6.53 3.13
N LEU A 118 4.85 -7.23 4.13
CA LEU A 118 3.45 -7.65 4.16
C LEU A 118 2.62 -6.70 5.03
N ALA A 119 1.66 -6.00 4.42
CA ALA A 119 0.69 -5.18 5.14
C ALA A 119 -0.44 -6.08 5.66
N LEU A 120 -0.50 -6.24 6.99
CA LEU A 120 -1.37 -7.16 7.71
C LEU A 120 -2.14 -6.42 8.81
N ASN A 121 -3.44 -6.65 8.90
CA ASN A 121 -4.33 -5.87 9.78
C ASN A 121 -4.07 -4.36 9.63
N TYR A 122 -3.84 -3.97 8.36
CA TYR A 122 -3.38 -2.66 7.96
C TYR A 122 -4.51 -1.80 7.42
N GLY A 123 -4.45 -0.51 7.70
CA GLY A 123 -5.27 0.52 7.09
C GLY A 123 -4.61 1.88 7.29
N SER A 124 -4.37 2.63 6.21
CA SER A 124 -3.57 3.86 6.26
C SER A 124 -4.16 4.93 7.18
N ARG A 125 -5.49 5.08 7.24
CA ARG A 125 -6.11 6.00 8.19
C ARG A 125 -5.77 5.67 9.64
N SER A 126 -5.71 4.38 9.98
CA SER A 126 -5.30 3.93 11.32
C SER A 126 -3.83 4.14 11.55
N GLU A 127 -2.98 3.91 10.55
CA GLU A 127 -1.54 4.19 10.60
C GLU A 127 -1.28 5.67 10.89
N ILE A 128 -1.94 6.59 10.16
CA ILE A 128 -1.81 8.04 10.38
C ILE A 128 -2.24 8.44 11.80
N VAL A 129 -3.32 7.85 12.32
CA VAL A 129 -3.75 8.09 13.70
C VAL A 129 -2.73 7.54 14.70
N ASP A 130 -2.15 6.38 14.43
CA ASP A 130 -1.12 5.78 15.32
C ASP A 130 0.19 6.59 15.25
N ALA A 131 0.58 7.13 14.07
CA ALA A 131 1.69 8.07 13.93
C ALA A 131 1.46 9.36 14.76
N ALA A 132 0.28 9.97 14.65
CA ALA A 132 -0.08 11.14 15.43
C ALA A 132 -0.02 10.88 16.96
N ARG A 133 -0.46 9.70 17.41
CA ARG A 133 -0.34 9.29 18.82
C ARG A 133 1.12 9.11 19.24
N SER A 134 1.95 8.53 18.40
CA SER A 134 3.37 8.36 18.64
C SER A 134 4.07 9.70 18.80
N ILE A 135 3.85 10.63 17.87
CA ILE A 135 4.38 12.01 17.93
C ILE A 135 3.96 12.71 19.23
N LEU A 136 2.67 12.64 19.59
CA LEU A 136 2.19 13.26 20.81
C LEU A 136 2.85 12.65 22.05
N THR A 137 3.04 11.34 22.07
CA THR A 137 3.72 10.64 23.18
C THR A 137 5.17 11.08 23.29
N GLU A 138 5.87 11.23 22.18
CA GLU A 138 7.25 11.72 22.12
C GLU A 138 7.35 13.15 22.65
N LEU A 139 6.50 14.07 22.18
CA LEU A 139 6.48 15.46 22.64
C LEU A 139 6.21 15.58 24.15
N ILE A 140 5.29 14.77 24.68
CA ILE A 140 5.01 14.73 26.13
C ILE A 140 6.24 14.21 26.90
N ALA A 141 6.89 13.18 26.42
CA ALA A 141 8.09 12.62 27.06
C ALA A 141 9.23 13.65 27.06
N GLU A 142 9.42 14.36 25.95
CA GLU A 142 10.43 15.42 25.86
C GLU A 142 10.13 16.59 26.82
N ALA A 143 8.88 17.05 26.91
CA ALA A 143 8.47 18.09 27.84
C ALA A 143 8.79 17.69 29.30
N HIS A 144 8.48 16.45 29.68
CA HIS A 144 8.82 15.91 30.98
C HIS A 144 10.35 15.88 31.25
N GLN A 145 11.15 15.46 30.25
CA GLN A 145 12.61 15.44 30.37
C GLN A 145 13.21 16.84 30.52
N ARG A 146 12.63 17.85 29.87
CA ARG A 146 13.04 19.26 29.97
C ARG A 146 12.49 19.95 31.23
N GLY A 147 11.59 19.31 31.96
CA GLY A 147 10.94 19.89 33.16
C GLY A 147 10.00 21.05 32.82
N CYS A 148 9.40 21.07 31.64
CA CYS A 148 8.48 22.12 31.18
C CYS A 148 7.12 21.51 30.78
N SER A 149 6.14 22.36 30.53
CA SER A 149 4.84 21.91 29.97
C SER A 149 4.95 21.67 28.43
N LEU A 150 4.02 20.92 27.86
CA LEU A 150 3.94 20.77 26.41
C LEU A 150 3.70 22.12 25.73
N GLU A 151 2.94 23.02 26.37
CA GLU A 151 2.67 24.37 25.86
C GLU A 151 3.98 25.19 25.80
N ASP A 152 4.79 25.18 26.86
CA ASP A 152 6.12 25.84 26.88
C ASP A 152 7.03 25.27 25.80
N LEU A 153 7.03 23.95 25.60
CA LEU A 153 7.84 23.29 24.59
C LEU A 153 7.49 23.76 23.18
N ILE A 154 6.20 23.89 22.87
CA ILE A 154 5.70 24.37 21.58
C ILE A 154 5.97 25.87 21.39
N GLN A 155 5.86 26.68 22.44
CA GLN A 155 6.13 28.11 22.36
C GLN A 155 7.59 28.43 22.11
N VAL A 156 8.52 27.64 22.66
CA VAL A 156 9.98 27.89 22.53
C VAL A 156 10.46 27.57 21.11
N ASP A 157 10.06 26.44 20.55
CA ASP A 157 10.62 25.97 19.28
C ASP A 157 9.66 26.19 18.08
N GLY A 158 8.40 26.55 18.35
CA GLY A 158 7.33 26.63 17.36
C GLY A 158 6.74 25.27 16.99
N LEU A 159 5.44 25.21 16.75
CA LEU A 159 4.78 23.95 16.37
C LEU A 159 5.26 23.44 14.99
N GLU A 160 5.47 24.34 14.04
CA GLU A 160 5.91 24.01 12.68
C GLU A 160 7.30 23.35 12.65
N ALA A 161 8.20 23.73 13.57
CA ALA A 161 9.51 23.12 13.69
C ALA A 161 9.46 21.71 14.31
N ARG A 162 8.34 21.35 14.94
CA ARG A 162 8.16 20.08 15.66
C ARG A 162 7.13 19.14 15.04
N LEU A 163 6.40 19.62 14.06
CA LEU A 163 5.39 18.84 13.35
C LEU A 163 5.30 19.29 11.89
N ASP A 164 6.08 18.65 11.06
CA ASP A 164 6.07 18.79 9.61
C ASP A 164 5.79 17.43 8.93
N GLU A 165 5.83 17.38 7.62
CA GLU A 165 5.61 16.15 6.86
C GLU A 165 6.67 15.07 7.15
N HIS A 166 7.91 15.48 7.47
CA HIS A 166 8.98 14.57 7.87
C HIS A 166 8.67 13.88 9.18
N HIS A 167 8.27 14.66 10.21
CA HIS A 167 7.90 14.08 11.50
C HIS A 167 6.77 13.08 11.38
N VAL A 168 5.76 13.36 10.53
CA VAL A 168 4.70 12.38 10.28
C VAL A 168 5.26 11.13 9.60
N SER A 169 6.09 11.28 8.57
CA SER A 169 6.70 10.17 7.83
C SER A 169 7.57 9.28 8.72
N ASP A 170 8.33 9.87 9.65
CA ASP A 170 9.20 9.17 10.59
C ASP A 170 8.43 8.33 11.63
N HIS A 171 7.14 8.62 11.81
CA HIS A 171 6.26 7.88 12.73
C HIS A 171 5.30 6.91 12.03
N LEU A 172 5.31 6.87 10.70
CA LEU A 172 4.57 5.85 9.96
C LEU A 172 5.22 4.47 10.10
N TYR A 173 4.46 3.41 9.88
CA TYR A 173 4.99 2.04 9.89
C TYR A 173 6.06 1.81 8.82
N THR A 174 6.15 2.70 7.84
CA THR A 174 7.05 2.65 6.69
C THR A 174 8.26 3.59 6.83
N ALA A 175 8.50 4.19 7.98
CA ALA A 175 9.58 5.18 8.22
C ALA A 175 10.99 4.73 7.77
N HIS A 176 11.22 3.41 7.73
CA HIS A 176 12.51 2.82 7.38
C HIS A 176 12.65 2.48 5.88
N MET A 177 11.66 2.77 5.06
CA MET A 177 11.67 2.50 3.62
C MET A 177 11.20 3.73 2.81
N PRO A 178 11.61 3.86 1.55
CA PRO A 178 11.15 4.96 0.69
C PRO A 178 9.68 4.82 0.33
N ASP A 179 9.06 5.92 -0.03
CA ASP A 179 7.74 5.93 -0.63
C ASP A 179 7.72 5.15 -1.95
N PRO A 180 6.64 4.43 -2.26
CA PRO A 180 6.59 3.62 -3.47
C PRO A 180 6.45 4.47 -4.73
N ASP A 181 7.24 4.16 -5.75
CA ASP A 181 7.12 4.80 -7.06
C ASP A 181 5.91 4.31 -7.85
N LEU A 182 5.49 3.07 -7.64
CA LEU A 182 4.46 2.40 -8.42
C LEU A 182 3.49 1.62 -7.53
N VAL A 183 2.20 1.88 -7.69
CA VAL A 183 1.11 1.10 -7.10
C VAL A 183 0.46 0.23 -8.19
N ILE A 184 0.43 -1.08 -7.97
CA ILE A 184 -0.24 -2.02 -8.88
C ILE A 184 -1.55 -2.49 -8.24
N ARG A 185 -2.68 -2.23 -8.89
CA ARG A 185 -3.99 -2.72 -8.47
C ARG A 185 -4.51 -3.80 -9.42
N THR A 186 -4.74 -4.99 -8.89
CA THR A 186 -5.31 -6.12 -9.65
C THR A 186 -6.85 -6.08 -9.67
N SER A 187 -7.43 -6.79 -10.62
CA SER A 187 -8.88 -7.05 -10.78
C SER A 187 -9.73 -5.86 -11.24
N GLY A 188 -9.15 -4.88 -11.95
CA GLY A 188 -9.87 -3.77 -12.58
C GLY A 188 -10.44 -2.74 -11.61
N GLU A 189 -10.09 -2.81 -10.32
CA GLU A 189 -10.62 -1.89 -9.32
C GLU A 189 -9.84 -0.57 -9.32
N GLN A 190 -10.55 0.55 -9.41
CA GLN A 190 -9.97 1.90 -9.54
C GLN A 190 -9.97 2.69 -8.22
N ARG A 191 -9.96 2.02 -7.09
CA ARG A 191 -9.89 2.64 -5.75
C ARG A 191 -8.68 2.15 -4.98
N ILE A 192 -8.14 2.96 -4.09
CA ILE A 192 -6.93 2.67 -3.28
C ILE A 192 -7.24 1.79 -2.07
N SER A 193 -8.47 1.81 -1.58
CA SER A 193 -8.94 0.99 -0.45
C SER A 193 -8.14 1.15 0.83
N ASN A 194 -7.82 2.39 1.21
CA ASN A 194 -7.13 2.72 2.45
C ASN A 194 -5.71 2.10 2.55
N PHE A 195 -5.01 1.98 1.41
CA PHE A 195 -3.67 1.43 1.33
C PHE A 195 -2.63 2.54 1.11
N LEU A 196 -1.70 2.70 2.06
CA LEU A 196 -0.55 3.61 1.99
C LEU A 196 -0.90 5.05 1.54
N LEU A 197 -2.01 5.65 2.05
CA LEU A 197 -2.52 6.94 1.57
C LEU A 197 -1.51 8.07 1.64
N TRP A 198 -0.67 8.10 2.67
CA TRP A 198 0.39 9.08 2.80
C TRP A 198 1.49 8.84 1.79
N GLN A 199 1.99 7.63 1.74
CA GLN A 199 3.16 7.23 0.98
C GLN A 199 2.96 7.23 -0.54
N ILE A 200 1.71 7.03 -1.01
CA ILE A 200 1.40 6.96 -2.46
C ILE A 200 1.01 8.31 -3.07
N ALA A 201 1.20 9.41 -2.35
CA ALA A 201 0.79 10.75 -2.80
C ALA A 201 1.34 11.10 -4.21
N TYR A 202 2.53 10.62 -4.53
CA TYR A 202 3.20 10.84 -5.82
C TYR A 202 3.48 9.56 -6.61
N SER A 203 2.88 8.44 -6.20
CA SER A 203 3.06 7.16 -6.90
C SER A 203 2.28 7.11 -8.20
N GLU A 204 2.88 6.52 -9.22
CA GLU A 204 2.16 6.12 -10.42
C GLU A 204 1.24 4.92 -10.14
N ILE A 205 0.05 4.90 -10.75
CA ILE A 205 -0.92 3.81 -10.53
C ILE A 205 -1.06 3.00 -11.82
N PHE A 206 -0.85 1.69 -11.70
CA PHE A 206 -1.08 0.71 -12.76
C PHE A 206 -2.25 -0.19 -12.38
N ILE A 207 -3.33 -0.17 -13.17
CA ILE A 207 -4.52 -0.99 -12.96
C ILE A 207 -4.54 -2.10 -14.00
N THR A 208 -4.80 -3.34 -13.56
CA THR A 208 -4.94 -4.50 -14.44
C THR A 208 -6.20 -5.29 -14.11
N ASP A 209 -6.91 -5.77 -15.14
CA ASP A 209 -8.10 -6.64 -14.98
C ASP A 209 -7.76 -8.04 -14.48
N ARG A 210 -6.47 -8.40 -14.47
CA ARG A 210 -6.04 -9.71 -13.97
C ARG A 210 -6.37 -9.86 -12.50
N LEU A 211 -6.95 -10.98 -12.14
CA LEU A 211 -7.21 -11.34 -10.75
C LEU A 211 -5.90 -11.77 -10.09
N TRP A 212 -5.70 -11.43 -8.82
CA TRP A 212 -4.46 -11.72 -8.10
C TRP A 212 -3.98 -13.18 -8.22
N PRO A 213 -4.85 -14.24 -8.12
CA PRO A 213 -4.39 -15.61 -8.29
C PRO A 213 -3.80 -15.95 -9.67
N ASP A 214 -4.08 -15.15 -10.70
CA ASP A 214 -3.51 -15.29 -12.04
C ASP A 214 -2.37 -14.28 -12.32
N PHE A 215 -2.04 -13.41 -11.37
CA PHE A 215 -0.95 -12.45 -11.48
C PHE A 215 0.40 -13.15 -11.25
N ARG A 216 1.35 -12.92 -12.14
CA ARG A 216 2.67 -13.58 -12.16
C ARG A 216 3.77 -12.54 -12.37
N GLY A 217 5.02 -12.98 -12.25
CA GLY A 217 6.19 -12.12 -12.47
C GLY A 217 6.19 -11.38 -13.80
N ILE A 218 5.73 -12.01 -14.89
CA ILE A 218 5.60 -11.33 -16.19
C ILE A 218 4.69 -10.10 -16.14
N HIS A 219 3.63 -10.14 -15.33
CA HIS A 219 2.71 -9.01 -15.18
C HIS A 219 3.29 -7.92 -14.27
N LEU A 220 4.18 -8.26 -13.34
CA LEU A 220 4.99 -7.29 -12.62
C LEU A 220 5.92 -6.54 -13.58
N LEU A 221 6.61 -7.28 -14.46
CA LEU A 221 7.48 -6.68 -15.48
C LEU A 221 6.70 -5.79 -16.46
N GLU A 222 5.50 -6.21 -16.86
CA GLU A 222 4.59 -5.40 -17.68
C GLU A 222 4.24 -4.06 -16.99
N ALA A 223 3.91 -4.09 -15.70
CA ALA A 223 3.62 -2.90 -14.93
C ALA A 223 4.85 -1.97 -14.82
N ILE A 224 6.04 -2.53 -14.57
CA ILE A 224 7.29 -1.77 -14.49
C ILE A 224 7.64 -1.16 -15.86
N GLN A 225 7.49 -1.90 -16.95
CA GLN A 225 7.72 -1.35 -18.30
C GLN A 225 6.74 -0.22 -18.64
N ASN A 226 5.49 -0.35 -18.20
CA ASN A 226 4.51 0.72 -18.36
C ASN A 226 4.92 1.98 -17.59
N TYR A 227 5.35 1.81 -16.33
CA TYR A 227 5.87 2.88 -15.51
C TYR A 227 7.08 3.59 -16.15
N GLN A 228 8.05 2.83 -16.65
CA GLN A 228 9.25 3.38 -17.29
C GLN A 228 8.99 4.19 -18.57
N LYS A 229 7.87 3.92 -19.25
CA LYS A 229 7.46 4.66 -20.45
C LYS A 229 6.76 5.98 -20.15
N ARG A 230 6.35 6.21 -18.90
CA ARG A 230 5.66 7.45 -18.51
C ARG A 230 6.67 8.56 -18.27
N GLU A 231 6.43 9.73 -18.86
CA GLU A 231 7.15 10.95 -18.51
C GLU A 231 6.64 11.48 -17.17
N ARG A 232 7.48 11.54 -16.15
CA ARG A 232 7.16 12.18 -14.87
C ARG A 232 7.19 13.70 -15.05
N ARG A 233 6.02 14.32 -15.10
CA ARG A 233 5.86 15.77 -15.07
C ARG A 233 5.65 16.21 -13.61
N PHE A 234 6.70 16.46 -12.87
CA PHE A 234 6.65 16.97 -11.49
C PHE A 234 6.10 18.41 -11.43
N GLY A 235 4.85 18.64 -11.84
CA GLY A 235 4.23 19.97 -11.83
C GLY A 235 4.87 20.98 -12.78
N GLY A 236 5.86 20.59 -13.59
CA GLY A 236 6.43 21.43 -14.64
C GLY A 236 5.49 21.51 -15.84
N LEU A 237 5.15 22.70 -16.25
CA LEU A 237 4.44 22.95 -17.51
C LEU A 237 5.32 22.45 -18.66
N GLY A 238 4.96 21.30 -19.28
CA GLY A 238 5.70 20.74 -20.43
C GLY A 238 5.60 21.59 -21.69
N GLU A 239 4.60 22.43 -21.77
CA GLU A 239 4.42 23.53 -22.75
C GLU A 239 4.04 24.78 -21.97
N THR A 240 4.72 25.88 -22.22
CA THR A 240 4.30 27.19 -21.73
C THR A 240 3.10 27.61 -22.54
N PHE A 241 1.91 27.58 -21.93
CA PHE A 241 0.76 28.26 -22.47
C PHE A 241 1.06 29.75 -22.52
N THR A 242 0.88 30.35 -23.69
CA THR A 242 0.99 31.80 -23.88
C THR A 242 -0.38 32.44 -23.61
N ASP A 243 -0.39 33.75 -23.34
CA ASP A 243 -1.67 34.48 -23.20
C ASP A 243 -2.56 34.32 -24.44
N GLU A 244 -1.97 34.16 -25.65
CA GLU A 244 -2.68 33.89 -26.90
C GLU A 244 -3.38 32.52 -26.89
N ASP A 245 -2.84 31.50 -26.22
CA ASP A 245 -3.48 30.19 -26.09
C ASP A 245 -4.71 30.27 -25.18
N LEU A 246 -4.67 31.13 -24.14
CA LEU A 246 -5.81 31.35 -23.25
C LEU A 246 -6.99 32.04 -23.92
N ASP A 247 -6.71 32.98 -24.86
CA ASP A 247 -7.73 33.68 -25.62
C ASP A 247 -8.45 32.78 -26.67
N THR A 248 -7.85 31.63 -26.99
CA THR A 248 -8.43 30.63 -27.92
C THR A 248 -9.30 29.58 -27.23
N LEU A 249 -9.30 29.52 -25.87
CA LEU A 249 -10.13 28.56 -25.12
C LEU A 249 -11.60 29.02 -25.17
N GLU A 250 -12.47 28.11 -25.58
CA GLU A 250 -13.92 28.32 -25.48
C GLU A 250 -14.36 28.53 -24.03
N PRO A 251 -15.35 29.38 -23.74
CA PRO A 251 -15.85 29.59 -22.39
C PRO A 251 -16.27 28.26 -21.76
N ALA A 252 -15.83 28.00 -20.54
CA ALA A 252 -16.11 26.76 -19.82
C ALA A 252 -17.61 26.39 -19.73
N ALA A 253 -18.49 27.41 -19.86
CA ALA A 253 -19.93 27.22 -19.92
C ALA A 253 -20.41 26.51 -21.20
N GLU A 254 -19.82 26.84 -22.36
CA GLU A 254 -20.19 26.23 -23.66
C GLU A 254 -19.70 24.79 -23.75
N VAL A 255 -18.49 24.52 -23.26
CA VAL A 255 -17.94 23.15 -23.18
C VAL A 255 -18.76 22.28 -22.21
N ALA A 256 -19.24 22.84 -21.10
CA ALA A 256 -20.07 22.12 -20.14
C ALA A 256 -21.45 21.75 -20.72
N GLU A 257 -22.06 22.63 -21.54
CA GLU A 257 -23.35 22.36 -22.21
C GLU A 257 -23.19 21.25 -23.28
N GLU A 258 -22.10 21.23 -24.02
CA GLU A 258 -21.82 20.22 -25.03
C GLU A 258 -21.62 18.83 -24.36
N ILE A 259 -20.84 18.74 -23.27
CA ILE A 259 -20.65 17.51 -22.49
C ILE A 259 -21.96 16.99 -21.91
N VAL A 260 -22.82 17.88 -21.37
CA VAL A 260 -24.12 17.48 -20.79
C VAL A 260 -25.07 16.98 -21.88
N THR A 261 -24.98 17.50 -23.10
CA THR A 261 -25.83 17.08 -24.22
C THR A 261 -25.42 15.69 -24.75
N GLU A 262 -24.16 15.32 -24.67
CA GLU A 262 -23.65 14.00 -25.09
C GLU A 262 -23.89 12.89 -24.06
N LEU A 263 -24.10 13.23 -22.77
CA LEU A 263 -24.33 12.25 -21.71
C LEU A 263 -25.79 11.76 -21.71
N SER A 264 -25.98 10.46 -21.78
CA SER A 264 -27.32 9.85 -21.68
C SER A 264 -27.90 10.04 -20.26
N PRO A 265 -29.25 10.12 -20.10
CA PRO A 265 -29.89 10.30 -18.79
C PRO A 265 -29.51 9.28 -17.71
N LYS A 266 -29.01 8.10 -18.10
CA LYS A 266 -28.53 7.06 -17.16
C LYS A 266 -27.16 7.37 -16.55
N GLN A 267 -26.39 8.27 -17.10
CA GLN A 267 -25.05 8.65 -16.61
C GLN A 267 -25.10 9.83 -15.64
N LEU A 268 -26.22 10.58 -15.62
CA LEU A 268 -26.43 11.75 -14.76
C LEU A 268 -27.18 11.43 -13.46
N ALA A 269 -27.64 10.20 -13.25
CA ALA A 269 -28.36 9.82 -12.02
C ALA A 269 -27.36 9.64 -10.84
N PRO A 270 -27.61 10.27 -9.67
CA PRO A 270 -26.76 10.08 -8.50
C PRO A 270 -26.85 8.63 -8.00
N ARG A 271 -25.71 8.05 -7.68
CA ARG A 271 -25.57 6.72 -7.08
C ARG A 271 -25.79 6.75 -5.58
#